data_db3c43d9038487df3c63a3559d5958d8
#
_entry.id   db3c43d9038487df3c63a3559d5958d8
#
_cell.length_a   1.000
_cell.length_b   1.000
_cell.length_c   1.000
_cell.angle_alpha   90.00
_cell.angle_beta   90.00
_cell.angle_gamma   90.00
#
_symmetry.space_group_name_H-M   'P 1'
#
loop_
_entity.id
_entity.type
_entity.pdbx_description
1 polymer ?
#
loop_
_entity_poly.entity_id
_entity_poly.type
_entity_poly.pdbx_seq_one_letter_code
_entity_poly.pdbx_strand_id
1 'polypeptide(L)'
;METQQTLFKGELMEELLRYYFLEMGYFVARGVKFQYQNMDVTDIDLFLYGRPSSLTRERINVDIKNKKTPQAFERIVWANGLMRILNLDSCIVATTDSKPIITSFAQSMHTILLLLNQCTLWFWMVSFLNKN
;
A
#
# COMPACT_ATOMS: atom_id res chain seq x y z
N MET A 1 0.18 20.76 18.30
CA MET A 1 -1.09 20.16 17.86
C MET A 1 -1.10 19.71 16.41
N GLU A 2 -0.48 20.42 15.50
CA GLU A 2 -0.43 20.03 14.08
C GLU A 2 0.40 18.78 13.79
N THR A 3 1.47 18.55 14.54
CA THR A 3 2.34 17.38 14.35
C THR A 3 1.71 16.06 14.79
N GLN A 4 0.85 16.07 15.79
CA GLN A 4 0.16 14.87 16.26
C GLN A 4 -0.97 14.44 15.31
N GLN A 5 -1.65 15.38 14.66
CA GLN A 5 -2.72 15.08 13.72
C GLN A 5 -2.19 14.50 12.39
N THR A 6 -1.00 14.90 11.96
CA THR A 6 -0.40 14.37 10.74
C THR A 6 0.16 12.95 10.91
N LEU A 7 0.74 12.65 12.07
CA LEU A 7 1.19 11.29 12.42
C LEU A 7 -0.01 10.35 12.53
N PHE A 8 -1.07 10.81 13.16
CA PHE A 8 -2.30 10.02 13.33
C PHE A 8 -2.97 9.69 11.99
N LYS A 9 -2.93 10.61 11.02
CA LYS A 9 -3.50 10.36 9.68
C LYS A 9 -2.74 9.29 8.90
N GLY A 10 -1.42 9.28 8.97
CA GLY A 10 -0.59 8.27 8.30
C GLY A 10 -0.82 6.87 8.86
N GLU A 11 -0.80 6.75 10.19
CA GLU A 11 -1.06 5.50 10.88
C GLU A 11 -2.50 5.02 10.66
N LEU A 12 -3.47 5.93 10.66
CA LEU A 12 -4.86 5.60 10.39
C LEU A 12 -5.03 5.04 8.97
N MET A 13 -4.35 5.63 7.99
CA MET A 13 -4.40 5.16 6.61
C MET A 13 -3.84 3.74 6.47
N GLU A 14 -2.70 3.46 7.09
CA GLU A 14 -2.12 2.12 7.09
C GLU A 14 -3.06 1.11 7.74
N GLU A 15 -3.68 1.46 8.87
CA GLU A 15 -4.64 0.59 9.57
C GLU A 15 -5.91 0.37 8.75
N LEU A 16 -6.43 1.40 8.07
CA LEU A 16 -7.59 1.27 7.20
C LEU A 16 -7.32 0.34 6.03
N LEU A 17 -6.16 0.47 5.40
CA LEU A 17 -5.77 -0.40 4.28
C LEU A 17 -5.44 -1.81 4.75
N ARG A 18 -4.83 -1.96 5.92
CA ARG A 18 -4.63 -3.27 6.53
C ARG A 18 -5.96 -3.99 6.71
N TYR A 19 -6.96 -3.32 7.28
CA TYR A 19 -8.30 -3.84 7.44
C TYR A 19 -8.94 -4.20 6.10
N TYR A 20 -8.82 -3.31 5.12
CA TYR A 20 -9.33 -3.52 3.77
C TYR A 20 -8.80 -4.82 3.16
N PHE A 21 -7.49 -5.03 3.23
CA PHE A 21 -6.88 -6.22 2.65
C PHE A 21 -7.18 -7.49 3.47
N LEU A 22 -7.32 -7.37 4.80
CA LEU A 22 -7.76 -8.49 5.63
C LEU A 22 -9.16 -8.95 5.24
N GLU A 23 -10.07 -8.02 4.98
CA GLU A 23 -11.44 -8.33 4.54
C GLU A 23 -11.45 -9.00 3.16
N MET A 24 -10.45 -8.74 2.32
CA MET A 24 -10.29 -9.42 1.04
C MET A 24 -9.69 -10.82 1.16
N GLY A 25 -9.31 -11.24 2.36
CA GLY A 25 -8.75 -12.58 2.60
C GLY A 25 -7.24 -12.67 2.60
N TYR A 26 -6.52 -11.55 2.57
CA TYR A 26 -5.06 -11.56 2.66
C TYR A 26 -4.60 -11.64 4.11
N PHE A 27 -3.48 -12.31 4.34
CA PHE A 27 -2.67 -12.08 5.53
C PHE A 27 -1.89 -10.79 5.31
N VAL A 28 -1.88 -9.90 6.30
CA VAL A 28 -1.27 -8.58 6.17
C VAL A 28 -0.24 -8.37 7.29
N ALA A 29 1.00 -8.07 6.91
CA ALA A 29 2.04 -7.63 7.83
C ALA A 29 2.30 -6.14 7.59
N ARG A 30 2.38 -5.36 8.65
CA ARG A 30 2.59 -3.91 8.61
C ARG A 30 4.00 -3.57 9.03
N GLY A 31 4.64 -2.63 8.33
CA GLY A 31 5.96 -2.11 8.69
C GLY A 31 7.06 -3.16 8.63
N VAL A 32 7.10 -3.93 7.53
CA VAL A 32 8.09 -4.99 7.36
C VAL A 32 9.43 -4.39 6.94
N LYS A 33 10.47 -4.67 7.70
CA LYS A 33 11.81 -4.16 7.39
C LYS A 33 12.50 -5.07 6.38
N PHE A 34 13.01 -4.45 5.32
CA PHE A 34 13.92 -5.11 4.39
C PHE A 34 15.36 -4.78 4.78
N GLN A 35 16.13 -5.82 5.08
CA GLN A 35 17.52 -5.69 5.50
C GLN A 35 18.44 -6.43 4.53
N TYR A 36 19.62 -5.88 4.34
CA TYR A 36 20.68 -6.53 3.59
C TYR A 36 21.96 -6.48 4.44
N GLN A 37 22.52 -7.64 4.72
CA GLN A 37 23.72 -7.81 5.57
C GLN A 37 23.62 -7.06 6.91
N ASN A 38 22.47 -7.20 7.58
CA ASN A 38 22.16 -6.55 8.87
C ASN A 38 22.00 -5.03 8.80
N MET A 39 21.91 -4.46 7.60
CA MET A 39 21.64 -3.03 7.41
C MET A 39 20.23 -2.83 6.89
N ASP A 40 19.53 -1.85 7.45
CA ASP A 40 18.18 -1.50 7.02
C ASP A 40 18.25 -0.82 5.65
N VAL A 41 17.55 -1.40 4.67
CA VAL A 41 17.45 -0.83 3.32
C VAL A 41 16.22 0.06 3.22
N THR A 42 15.06 -0.50 3.58
CA THR A 42 13.79 0.23 3.54
C THR A 42 12.74 -0.51 4.36
N ASP A 43 11.64 0.18 4.61
CA ASP A 43 10.46 -0.42 5.23
C ASP A 43 9.37 -0.60 4.17
N ILE A 44 8.71 -1.75 4.21
CA ILE A 44 7.52 -2.03 3.41
C ILE A 44 6.31 -1.64 4.26
N ASP A 45 5.47 -0.74 3.76
CA ASP A 45 4.32 -0.24 4.51
C ASP A 45 3.36 -1.37 4.87
N LEU A 46 2.93 -2.14 3.85
CA LEU A 46 2.17 -3.37 4.06
C LEU A 46 2.73 -4.47 3.16
N PHE A 47 2.81 -5.66 3.70
CA PHE A 47 3.13 -6.88 2.95
C PHE A 47 1.91 -7.79 3.00
N LEU A 48 1.45 -8.20 1.83
CA LEU A 48 0.29 -9.07 1.68
C LEU A 48 0.72 -10.46 1.28
N TYR A 49 0.12 -11.46 1.90
CA TYR A 49 0.24 -12.85 1.50
C TYR A 49 -1.15 -13.42 1.30
N GLY A 50 -1.39 -13.95 0.11
CA GLY A 50 -2.66 -14.55 -0.24
C GLY A 50 -2.48 -15.90 -0.91
N ARG A 51 -3.52 -16.72 -0.84
CA ARG A 51 -3.59 -17.99 -1.56
C ARG A 51 -4.88 -18.02 -2.37
N PRO A 52 -4.84 -17.49 -3.63
CA PRO A 52 -6.02 -17.47 -4.49
C PRO A 52 -6.50 -18.87 -4.86
N SER A 53 -5.63 -19.89 -4.75
CA SER A 53 -6.01 -21.28 -4.91
C SER A 53 -5.13 -22.17 -4.02
N SER A 54 -5.46 -23.46 -3.94
CA SER A 54 -4.65 -24.43 -3.19
C SER A 54 -3.25 -24.61 -3.77
N LEU A 55 -3.06 -24.29 -5.05
CA LEU A 55 -1.81 -24.50 -5.78
C LEU A 55 -0.99 -23.23 -5.95
N THR A 56 -1.56 -22.05 -5.69
CA THR A 56 -0.89 -20.77 -5.92
C THR A 56 -0.85 -19.92 -4.66
N ARG A 57 0.19 -19.14 -4.55
CA ARG A 57 0.35 -18.11 -3.53
C ARG A 57 0.65 -16.78 -4.20
N GLU A 58 0.32 -15.70 -3.53
CA GLU A 58 0.54 -14.35 -4.01
C GLU A 58 1.18 -13.53 -2.90
N ARG A 59 2.30 -12.89 -3.21
CA ARG A 59 3.03 -12.02 -2.28
C ARG A 59 3.11 -10.64 -2.92
N ILE A 60 2.65 -9.64 -2.16
CA ILE A 60 2.47 -8.28 -2.69
C ILE A 60 3.05 -7.29 -1.69
N ASN A 61 3.82 -6.32 -2.19
CA ASN A 61 4.19 -5.15 -1.39
C ASN A 61 3.24 -3.99 -1.71
N VAL A 62 2.81 -3.28 -0.68
CA VAL A 62 1.94 -2.11 -0.79
C VAL A 62 2.69 -0.89 -0.29
N ASP A 63 2.78 0.13 -1.13
CA ASP A 63 3.33 1.44 -0.80
C ASP A 63 2.20 2.45 -0.65
N ILE A 64 2.16 3.16 0.48
CA ILE A 64 1.08 4.07 0.82
C ILE A 64 1.60 5.50 0.85
N LYS A 65 1.00 6.39 0.05
CA LYS A 65 1.33 7.80 0.05
C LYS A 65 0.09 8.65 0.21
N ASN A 66 0.07 9.43 1.30
CA ASN A 66 -1.00 10.38 1.61
C ASN A 66 -0.37 11.76 1.83
N LYS A 67 0.17 12.35 0.76
CA LYS A 67 0.75 13.70 0.78
C LYS A 67 0.02 14.63 -0.18
N LYS A 68 0.05 15.93 0.12
CA LYS A 68 -0.55 16.98 -0.72
C LYS A 68 0.06 17.06 -2.12
N THR A 69 1.33 16.71 -2.25
CA THR A 69 2.04 16.59 -3.52
C THR A 69 2.57 15.17 -3.64
N PRO A 70 1.71 14.23 -4.04
CA PRO A 70 2.14 12.85 -4.17
C PRO A 70 3.11 12.71 -5.34
N GLN A 71 4.27 12.13 -5.06
CA GLN A 71 5.26 11.77 -6.08
C GLN A 71 4.91 10.38 -6.63
N ALA A 72 3.74 10.30 -7.27
CA ALA A 72 3.18 9.01 -7.66
C ALA A 72 4.05 8.27 -8.66
N PHE A 73 4.65 8.97 -9.63
CA PHE A 73 5.57 8.36 -10.58
C PHE A 73 6.75 7.69 -9.87
N GLU A 74 7.36 8.43 -8.96
CA GLU A 74 8.52 7.97 -8.20
C GLU A 74 8.15 6.78 -7.31
N ARG A 75 6.98 6.80 -6.69
CA ARG A 75 6.52 5.70 -5.85
C ARG A 75 6.21 4.44 -6.66
N ILE A 76 5.69 4.58 -7.85
CA ILE A 76 5.47 3.45 -8.77
C ILE A 76 6.81 2.80 -9.15
N VAL A 77 7.80 3.60 -9.50
CA VAL A 77 9.14 3.10 -9.82
C VAL A 77 9.75 2.39 -8.62
N TRP A 78 9.64 2.99 -7.43
CA TRP A 78 10.16 2.42 -6.19
C TRP A 78 9.51 1.08 -5.85
N ALA A 79 8.18 1.04 -5.86
CA ALA A 79 7.43 -0.18 -5.52
C ALA A 79 7.72 -1.31 -6.50
N ASN A 80 7.80 -0.99 -7.80
CA ASN A 80 8.12 -1.97 -8.84
C ASN A 80 9.54 -2.50 -8.68
N GLY A 81 10.51 -1.62 -8.40
CA GLY A 81 11.89 -2.02 -8.13
C GLY A 81 12.02 -2.94 -6.92
N LEU A 82 11.34 -2.60 -5.84
CA LEU A 82 11.33 -3.41 -4.62
C LEU A 82 10.69 -4.78 -4.86
N MET A 83 9.58 -4.82 -5.59
CA MET A 83 8.94 -6.07 -6.00
C MET A 83 9.93 -6.99 -6.73
N ARG A 84 10.72 -6.45 -7.65
CA ARG A 84 11.70 -7.22 -8.43
C ARG A 84 12.86 -7.70 -7.57
N ILE A 85 13.39 -6.83 -6.72
CA ILE A 85 14.50 -7.18 -5.82
C ILE A 85 14.11 -8.32 -4.87
N LEU A 86 12.90 -8.26 -4.31
CA LEU A 86 12.39 -9.26 -3.37
C LEU A 86 11.72 -10.45 -4.06
N ASN A 87 11.64 -10.44 -5.38
CA ASN A 87 11.00 -11.49 -6.18
C ASN A 87 9.54 -11.74 -5.73
N LEU A 88 8.80 -10.66 -5.57
CA LEU A 88 7.38 -10.71 -5.22
C LEU A 88 6.53 -10.84 -6.48
N ASP A 89 5.27 -11.21 -6.31
CA ASP A 89 4.37 -11.49 -7.44
C ASP A 89 3.76 -10.22 -8.03
N SER A 90 3.45 -9.23 -7.18
CA SER A 90 2.94 -7.94 -7.64
C SER A 90 3.22 -6.84 -6.62
N CYS A 91 2.93 -5.61 -7.01
CA CYS A 91 3.03 -4.45 -6.11
C CYS A 91 1.83 -3.54 -6.28
N ILE A 92 1.45 -2.88 -5.19
CA ILE A 92 0.33 -1.95 -5.15
C ILE A 92 0.86 -0.61 -4.66
N VAL A 93 0.50 0.48 -5.35
CA VAL A 93 0.74 1.84 -4.86
C VAL A 93 -0.61 2.46 -4.53
N ALA A 94 -0.80 2.79 -3.26
CA ALA A 94 -2.00 3.49 -2.80
C ALA A 94 -1.70 4.98 -2.75
N THR A 95 -2.42 5.76 -3.55
CA THR A 95 -2.17 7.19 -3.72
C THR A 95 -3.47 7.98 -3.80
N THR A 96 -3.40 9.25 -3.42
CA THR A 96 -4.48 10.22 -3.60
C THR A 96 -4.44 10.91 -4.96
N ASP A 97 -3.40 10.68 -5.76
CA ASP A 97 -3.25 11.30 -7.08
C ASP A 97 -4.11 10.54 -8.11
N SER A 98 -5.13 11.24 -8.63
CA SER A 98 -6.10 10.66 -9.56
C SER A 98 -5.88 11.06 -11.01
N LYS A 99 -4.71 11.64 -11.34
CA LYS A 99 -4.43 12.05 -12.73
C LYS A 99 -4.38 10.82 -13.66
N PRO A 100 -5.05 10.87 -14.82
CA PRO A 100 -5.09 9.73 -15.76
C PRO A 100 -3.70 9.27 -16.23
N ILE A 101 -2.73 10.18 -16.33
CA ILE A 101 -1.38 9.84 -16.74
C ILE A 101 -0.68 8.93 -15.72
N ILE A 102 -1.00 9.06 -14.44
CA ILE A 102 -0.47 8.20 -13.38
C ILE A 102 -1.01 6.77 -13.56
N THR A 103 -2.29 6.64 -13.84
CA THR A 103 -2.93 5.34 -14.11
C THR A 103 -2.30 4.67 -15.31
N SER A 104 -2.12 5.40 -16.41
CA SER A 104 -1.44 4.88 -17.62
C SER A 104 -0.03 4.40 -17.32
N PHE A 105 0.73 5.19 -16.57
CA PHE A 105 2.10 4.83 -16.21
C PHE A 105 2.13 3.57 -15.34
N ALA A 106 1.25 3.48 -14.34
CA ALA A 106 1.16 2.31 -13.47
C ALA A 106 0.85 1.04 -14.28
N GLN A 107 -0.09 1.14 -15.22
CA GLN A 107 -0.43 0.02 -16.10
C GLN A 107 0.77 -0.41 -16.95
N SER A 108 1.52 0.53 -17.52
CA SER A 108 2.70 0.22 -18.33
C SER A 108 3.81 -0.45 -17.51
N MET A 109 3.87 -0.18 -16.20
CA MET A 109 4.84 -0.77 -15.27
C MET A 109 4.30 -2.00 -14.55
N HIS A 110 3.13 -2.51 -14.94
CA HIS A 110 2.47 -3.65 -14.31
C HIS A 110 2.29 -3.47 -12.79
N THR A 111 2.02 -2.24 -12.38
CA THR A 111 1.78 -1.88 -10.98
C THR A 111 0.30 -1.63 -10.77
N ILE A 112 -0.25 -2.19 -9.70
CA ILE A 112 -1.65 -1.95 -9.33
C ILE A 112 -1.74 -0.61 -8.62
N LEU A 113 -2.58 0.28 -9.14
CA LEU A 113 -2.79 1.59 -8.52
C LEU A 113 -4.12 1.57 -7.76
N LEU A 114 -4.05 1.82 -6.46
CA LEU A 114 -5.23 1.95 -5.61
C LEU A 114 -5.45 3.43 -5.32
N LEU A 115 -6.54 3.98 -5.87
CA LEU A 115 -6.86 5.39 -5.70
C LEU A 115 -7.58 5.59 -4.37
N LEU A 116 -6.99 6.41 -3.51
CA LEU A 116 -7.54 6.77 -2.20
C LEU A 116 -8.32 8.07 -2.34
N ASN A 117 -9.61 7.99 -2.65
CA ASN A 117 -10.46 9.17 -2.63
C ASN A 117 -11.15 9.32 -1.26
N GLN A 118 -11.57 10.55 -0.95
CA GLN A 118 -12.15 10.84 0.35
C GLN A 118 -13.42 10.02 0.65
N CYS A 119 -14.22 9.73 -0.37
CA CYS A 119 -15.46 8.95 -0.19
C CYS A 119 -15.17 7.49 0.16
N THR A 120 -14.20 6.88 -0.52
CA THR A 120 -13.79 5.50 -0.24
C THR A 120 -13.20 5.39 1.17
N LEU A 121 -12.34 6.31 1.54
CA LEU A 121 -11.74 6.36 2.87
C LEU A 121 -12.78 6.55 3.96
N TRP A 122 -13.73 7.44 3.73
CA TRP A 122 -14.80 7.70 4.68
C TRP A 122 -15.67 6.46 4.90
N PHE A 123 -16.06 5.80 3.82
CA PHE A 123 -16.83 4.57 3.88
C PHE A 123 -16.11 3.48 4.68
N TRP A 124 -14.84 3.26 4.39
CA TRP A 124 -14.02 2.26 5.09
C TRP A 124 -13.78 2.64 6.54
N MET A 125 -13.58 3.92 6.83
CA MET A 125 -13.43 4.42 8.20
C MET A 125 -14.68 4.17 9.03
N VAL A 126 -15.86 4.45 8.49
CA VAL A 126 -17.13 4.19 9.17
C VAL A 126 -17.31 2.69 9.42
N SER A 127 -17.02 1.86 8.43
CA SER A 127 -17.10 0.40 8.56
C SER A 127 -16.12 -0.12 9.62
N PHE A 128 -14.91 0.42 9.66
CA PHE A 128 -13.89 0.08 10.65
C PHE A 128 -14.33 0.45 12.07
N LEU A 129 -14.85 1.67 12.25
CA LEU A 129 -15.29 2.17 13.55
C LEU A 129 -16.53 1.42 14.07
N ASN A 130 -17.41 0.99 13.18
CA ASN A 130 -18.63 0.26 13.58
C ASN A 130 -18.35 -1.20 14.00
N LYS A 131 -17.19 -1.76 13.65
CA LYS A 131 -16.80 -3.11 14.06
C LYS A 131 -16.00 -3.15 15.36
N ASN A 132 -15.50 -2.02 15.77
CA ASN A 132 -14.79 -1.85 17.02
C ASN A 132 -15.61 -1.05 18.01
#